data_f98a46826131324e2bc68a8fd3f79498
#
_entry.id   f98a46826131324e2bc68a8fd3f79498
#
_cell.length_a   1.000
_cell.length_b   1.000
_cell.length_c   1.000
_cell.angle_alpha   90.00
_cell.angle_beta   90.00
_cell.angle_gamma   90.00
#
_symmetry.space_group_name_H-M   'P 1'
#
loop_
_entity.id
_entity.type
_entity.pdbx_description
1 polymer ?
#
loop_
_entity_poly.entity_id
_entity_poly.type
_entity_poly.pdbx_seq_one_letter_code
_entity_poly.pdbx_strand_id
1 'polypeptide(L)'
;LGTRYISRHRSNANKPIQDLFEYVNKRFVDLMNMDPSRFNDINWLQENIAFTGELLLGHLRYGTYGGNGIEQCHPFLRQSNWRTRSLVLAGNFNMTNVDTLFNQLAEIGQHPKEKADTVTILENLGHFLDEENDRIYYEKRDKYSKREISKVIAEELNIQKVLNNSAKYWDGGYVMCGMFGHGDAFVLRDPSGIRPA
;
A
#
# COMPACT_ATOMS: atom_id res chain seq x y z
N LEU A 1 -7.08 -7.07 -19.68
CA LEU A 1 -7.19 -6.75 -18.26
C LEU A 1 -5.78 -6.82 -17.69
N GLY A 2 -5.23 -5.67 -17.24
CA GLY A 2 -3.89 -5.64 -16.67
C GLY A 2 -3.84 -6.36 -15.32
N THR A 3 -2.71 -6.98 -15.01
CA THR A 3 -2.40 -7.57 -13.71
C THR A 3 -2.57 -6.53 -12.61
N ARG A 4 -3.35 -6.84 -11.60
CA ARG A 4 -3.47 -6.02 -10.39
C ARG A 4 -2.49 -6.54 -9.36
N TYR A 5 -1.48 -5.76 -9.04
CA TYR A 5 -0.50 -6.13 -8.01
C TYR A 5 -1.07 -6.03 -6.59
N ILE A 6 -2.03 -5.13 -6.36
CA ILE A 6 -2.69 -4.93 -5.08
C ILE A 6 -4.20 -4.84 -5.31
N SER A 7 -4.95 -5.70 -4.66
CA SER A 7 -6.41 -5.61 -4.58
C SER A 7 -6.80 -4.91 -3.29
N ARG A 8 -7.78 -4.00 -3.35
CA ARG A 8 -8.27 -3.28 -2.18
C ARG A 8 -9.79 -3.23 -2.17
N HIS A 9 -10.38 -3.48 -1.01
CA HIS A 9 -11.77 -3.19 -0.72
C HIS A 9 -11.87 -2.45 0.61
N ARG A 10 -12.79 -1.51 0.71
CA ARG A 10 -13.13 -0.77 1.93
C ARG A 10 -14.63 -0.76 2.10
N SER A 11 -15.11 -0.81 3.32
CA SER A 11 -16.53 -0.76 3.62
C SER A 11 -16.81 0.13 4.82
N ASN A 12 -17.83 0.97 4.72
CA ASN A 12 -18.44 1.72 5.82
C ASN A 12 -19.91 1.34 6.02
N ALA A 13 -20.31 0.17 5.55
CA ALA A 13 -21.65 -0.40 5.76
C ALA A 13 -21.90 -0.71 7.24
N ASN A 14 -23.17 -0.93 7.62
CA ASN A 14 -23.52 -1.30 8.99
C ASN A 14 -22.86 -2.60 9.47
N LYS A 15 -22.51 -3.50 8.53
CA LYS A 15 -21.80 -4.77 8.79
C LYS A 15 -20.58 -4.86 7.86
N PRO A 16 -19.53 -4.07 8.12
CA PRO A 16 -18.44 -3.92 7.16
C PRO A 16 -17.63 -5.19 6.93
N ILE A 17 -17.49 -6.04 7.94
CA ILE A 17 -16.79 -7.32 7.83
C ILE A 17 -17.59 -8.28 6.93
N GLN A 18 -18.90 -8.36 7.12
CA GLN A 18 -19.78 -9.19 6.29
C GLN A 18 -19.75 -8.71 4.84
N ASP A 19 -19.89 -7.41 4.61
CA ASP A 19 -19.82 -6.79 3.27
C ASP A 19 -18.49 -7.12 2.55
N LEU A 20 -17.37 -7.03 3.28
CA LEU A 20 -16.06 -7.40 2.74
C LEU A 20 -16.01 -8.87 2.28
N PHE A 21 -16.44 -9.80 3.13
CA PHE A 21 -16.40 -11.22 2.80
C PHE A 21 -17.39 -11.58 1.69
N GLU A 22 -18.57 -10.98 1.65
CA GLU A 22 -19.53 -11.15 0.56
C GLU A 22 -18.94 -10.64 -0.78
N TYR A 23 -18.28 -9.47 -0.76
CA TYR A 23 -17.60 -8.93 -1.92
C TYR A 23 -16.48 -9.84 -2.45
N VAL A 24 -15.68 -10.44 -1.57
CA VAL A 24 -14.63 -11.39 -1.96
C VAL A 24 -15.24 -12.69 -2.47
N ASN A 25 -16.17 -13.30 -1.72
CA ASN A 25 -16.80 -14.58 -2.08
C ASN A 25 -17.53 -14.52 -3.41
N LYS A 26 -18.19 -13.42 -3.72
CA LYS A 26 -18.89 -13.25 -5.00
C LYS A 26 -17.98 -13.51 -6.19
N ARG A 27 -16.71 -13.12 -6.14
CA ARG A 27 -15.74 -13.33 -7.24
C ARG A 27 -15.45 -14.81 -7.47
N PHE A 28 -15.39 -15.60 -6.40
CA PHE A 28 -15.19 -17.03 -6.49
C PHE A 28 -16.44 -17.75 -6.95
N VAL A 29 -17.63 -17.32 -6.50
CA VAL A 29 -18.90 -17.84 -6.97
C VAL A 29 -19.09 -17.55 -8.46
N ASP A 30 -18.80 -16.33 -8.90
CA ASP A 30 -18.88 -15.95 -10.31
C ASP A 30 -17.93 -16.82 -11.17
N LEU A 31 -16.69 -17.03 -10.70
CA LEU A 31 -15.74 -17.92 -11.39
C LEU A 31 -16.23 -19.36 -11.46
N MET A 32 -16.72 -19.90 -10.35
CA MET A 32 -17.27 -21.27 -10.33
C MET A 32 -18.43 -21.47 -11.31
N ASN A 33 -19.24 -20.44 -11.49
CA ASN A 33 -20.36 -20.47 -12.44
C ASN A 33 -19.92 -20.32 -13.90
N MET A 34 -18.82 -19.58 -14.15
CA MET A 34 -18.36 -19.27 -15.51
C MET A 34 -17.35 -20.29 -16.04
N ASP A 35 -16.35 -20.63 -15.24
CA ASP A 35 -15.29 -21.58 -15.61
C ASP A 35 -14.73 -22.31 -14.36
N PRO A 36 -15.40 -23.41 -13.93
CA PRO A 36 -14.95 -24.18 -12.76
C PRO A 36 -13.55 -24.76 -12.89
N SER A 37 -13.06 -24.98 -14.11
CA SER A 37 -11.74 -25.60 -14.36
C SER A 37 -10.60 -24.71 -13.87
N ARG A 38 -10.78 -23.38 -13.87
CA ARG A 38 -9.80 -22.40 -13.42
C ARG A 38 -9.63 -22.32 -11.91
N PHE A 39 -10.58 -22.89 -11.15
CA PHE A 39 -10.54 -22.83 -9.69
C PHE A 39 -9.33 -23.54 -9.08
N ASN A 40 -8.76 -24.51 -9.78
CA ASN A 40 -7.57 -25.24 -9.36
C ASN A 40 -6.25 -24.70 -9.97
N ASP A 41 -6.32 -23.69 -10.81
CA ASP A 41 -5.14 -23.05 -11.42
C ASP A 41 -4.72 -21.82 -10.59
N ILE A 42 -3.86 -22.05 -9.60
CA ILE A 42 -3.42 -21.01 -8.65
C ILE A 42 -2.76 -19.82 -9.37
N ASN A 43 -1.93 -20.07 -10.36
CA ASN A 43 -1.24 -19.01 -11.10
C ASN A 43 -2.25 -18.14 -11.86
N TRP A 44 -3.20 -18.79 -12.54
CA TRP A 44 -4.26 -18.08 -13.24
C TRP A 44 -5.14 -17.27 -12.27
N LEU A 45 -5.48 -17.83 -11.11
CA LEU A 45 -6.26 -17.14 -10.08
C LEU A 45 -5.54 -15.88 -9.61
N GLN A 46 -4.26 -15.96 -9.26
CA GLN A 46 -3.46 -14.81 -8.81
C GLN A 46 -3.37 -13.70 -9.86
N GLU A 47 -3.32 -14.07 -11.14
CA GLU A 47 -3.27 -13.09 -12.23
C GLU A 47 -4.62 -12.46 -12.57
N ASN A 48 -5.74 -13.18 -12.38
CA ASN A 48 -7.03 -12.81 -12.94
C ASN A 48 -8.11 -12.49 -11.90
N ILE A 49 -8.01 -13.03 -10.68
CA ILE A 49 -9.02 -12.86 -9.63
C ILE A 49 -8.44 -11.99 -8.50
N ALA A 50 -9.17 -10.96 -8.13
CA ALA A 50 -8.78 -10.11 -7.00
C ALA A 50 -8.89 -10.85 -5.66
N PHE A 51 -8.00 -10.56 -4.71
CA PHE A 51 -7.94 -11.16 -3.38
C PHE A 51 -7.51 -12.63 -3.34
N THR A 52 -6.73 -13.07 -4.31
CA THR A 52 -6.08 -14.39 -4.35
C THR A 52 -4.58 -14.32 -4.01
N GLY A 53 -4.09 -13.18 -3.55
CA GLY A 53 -2.70 -13.01 -3.13
C GLY A 53 -2.40 -13.75 -1.84
N GLU A 54 -1.13 -14.05 -1.61
CA GLU A 54 -0.63 -14.77 -0.42
C GLU A 54 -0.47 -13.83 0.79
N LEU A 55 -0.37 -12.53 0.56
CA LEU A 55 -0.21 -11.53 1.59
C LEU A 55 -1.50 -10.70 1.74
N LEU A 56 -2.01 -10.64 2.96
CA LEU A 56 -3.26 -9.95 3.28
C LEU A 56 -3.02 -8.87 4.34
N LEU A 57 -3.54 -7.67 4.11
CA LEU A 57 -3.56 -6.56 5.07
C LEU A 57 -5.01 -6.21 5.40
N GLY A 58 -5.39 -6.36 6.66
CA GLY A 58 -6.71 -5.97 7.17
C GLY A 58 -6.61 -4.88 8.22
N HIS A 59 -7.59 -3.97 8.25
CA HIS A 59 -7.70 -2.92 9.25
C HIS A 59 -9.15 -2.69 9.65
N LEU A 60 -9.40 -2.65 10.96
CA LEU A 60 -10.68 -2.26 11.53
C LEU A 60 -10.57 -0.85 12.12
N ARG A 61 -11.49 0.04 11.73
CA ARG A 61 -11.56 1.40 12.24
C ARG A 61 -12.91 1.65 12.89
N TYR A 62 -12.89 2.22 14.06
CA TYR A 62 -14.10 2.84 14.65
C TYR A 62 -14.14 4.33 14.28
N GLY A 63 -15.33 4.89 14.19
CA GLY A 63 -15.53 6.31 13.85
C GLY A 63 -14.86 7.22 14.90
N THR A 64 -14.00 8.10 14.43
CA THR A 64 -13.37 9.16 15.21
C THR A 64 -13.84 10.52 14.72
N TYR A 65 -13.42 11.59 15.37
CA TYR A 65 -13.82 12.99 15.11
C TYR A 65 -13.69 13.50 13.66
N GLY A 66 -13.12 12.75 12.74
CA GLY A 66 -12.92 13.13 11.34
C GLY A 66 -14.00 12.67 10.35
N GLY A 67 -15.10 12.07 10.82
CA GLY A 67 -16.18 11.56 9.96
C GLY A 67 -16.07 10.07 9.59
N ASN A 68 -17.14 9.52 9.02
CA ASN A 68 -17.31 8.09 8.69
C ASN A 68 -17.30 7.85 7.16
N GLY A 69 -16.68 8.74 6.40
CA GLY A 69 -16.57 8.58 4.94
C GLY A 69 -15.71 7.39 4.53
N ILE A 70 -16.06 6.74 3.43
CA ILE A 70 -15.29 5.64 2.85
C ILE A 70 -13.86 6.06 2.51
N GLU A 71 -13.63 7.34 2.21
CA GLU A 71 -12.31 7.87 1.89
C GLU A 71 -11.34 7.85 3.07
N GLN A 72 -11.87 7.83 4.29
CA GLN A 72 -11.08 7.75 5.52
C GLN A 72 -10.83 6.32 5.99
N CYS A 73 -11.44 5.32 5.34
CA CYS A 73 -11.23 3.92 5.67
C CYS A 73 -9.89 3.42 5.17
N HIS A 74 -9.16 2.74 6.05
CA HIS A 74 -7.96 1.99 5.67
C HIS A 74 -8.30 0.70 4.89
N PRO A 75 -7.37 0.16 4.14
CA PRO A 75 -6.04 0.67 3.86
C PRO A 75 -6.03 1.76 2.77
N PHE A 76 -5.06 2.66 2.86
CA PHE A 76 -4.79 3.65 1.83
C PHE A 76 -3.88 3.05 0.75
N LEU A 77 -4.11 3.39 -0.51
CA LEU A 77 -3.39 2.85 -1.65
C LEU A 77 -2.80 3.98 -2.49
N ARG A 78 -1.49 3.95 -2.67
CA ARG A 78 -0.75 4.66 -3.69
C ARG A 78 -0.53 3.70 -4.85
N GLN A 79 -1.20 3.95 -5.96
CA GLN A 79 -1.17 3.08 -7.13
C GLN A 79 -0.24 3.64 -8.20
N SER A 80 0.63 2.80 -8.73
CA SER A 80 1.50 3.06 -9.87
C SER A 80 1.33 1.97 -10.93
N ASN A 81 1.72 2.27 -12.16
CA ASN A 81 1.86 1.26 -13.23
C ASN A 81 3.07 0.33 -13.01
N TRP A 82 3.96 0.70 -12.09
CA TRP A 82 5.08 -0.14 -11.66
C TRP A 82 4.72 -0.82 -10.34
N ARG A 83 4.80 -2.16 -10.31
CA ARG A 83 4.53 -2.93 -9.08
C ARG A 83 5.41 -2.50 -7.91
N THR A 84 6.69 -2.19 -8.17
CA THR A 84 7.66 -1.76 -7.16
C THR A 84 7.41 -0.35 -6.61
N ARG A 85 6.56 0.46 -7.25
CA ARG A 85 6.14 1.80 -6.80
C ARG A 85 4.72 1.83 -6.23
N SER A 86 4.02 0.70 -6.27
CA SER A 86 2.69 0.58 -5.65
C SER A 86 2.83 0.22 -4.17
N LEU A 87 2.10 0.93 -3.32
CA LEU A 87 2.17 0.82 -1.87
C LEU A 87 0.77 0.87 -1.27
N VAL A 88 0.48 -0.02 -0.35
CA VAL A 88 -0.72 0.04 0.49
C VAL A 88 -0.32 0.16 1.96
N LEU A 89 -1.04 1.00 2.71
CA LEU A 89 -0.72 1.35 4.09
C LEU A 89 -1.97 1.32 4.96
N ALA A 90 -1.86 0.72 6.13
CA ALA A 90 -2.86 0.78 7.20
C ALA A 90 -2.17 0.97 8.55
N GLY A 91 -2.76 1.76 9.44
CA GLY A 91 -2.18 1.98 10.75
C GLY A 91 -2.97 2.94 11.63
N ASN A 92 -2.42 3.19 12.79
CA ASN A 92 -2.90 4.17 13.75
C ASN A 92 -1.87 5.30 13.86
N PHE A 93 -2.26 6.50 13.46
CA PHE A 93 -1.38 7.66 13.36
C PHE A 93 -1.89 8.79 14.25
N ASN A 94 -0.97 9.48 14.88
CA ASN A 94 -1.18 10.75 15.57
C ASN A 94 0.11 11.56 15.46
N MET A 95 0.32 12.17 14.31
CA MET A 95 1.52 12.93 14.00
C MET A 95 1.41 14.33 14.57
N THR A 96 2.46 14.79 15.25
CA THR A 96 2.52 16.15 15.80
C THR A 96 2.95 17.17 14.77
N ASN A 97 3.62 16.74 13.70
CA ASN A 97 4.26 17.59 12.70
C ASN A 97 3.76 17.35 11.27
N VAL A 98 2.51 16.90 11.10
CA VAL A 98 1.93 16.62 9.78
C VAL A 98 2.02 17.82 8.84
N ASP A 99 1.85 19.03 9.35
CA ASP A 99 1.92 20.28 8.59
C ASP A 99 3.29 20.49 7.97
N THR A 100 4.33 20.24 8.74
CA THR A 100 5.72 20.34 8.27
C THR A 100 6.01 19.32 7.19
N LEU A 101 5.61 18.07 7.40
CA LEU A 101 5.81 17.00 6.43
C LEU A 101 5.03 17.26 5.12
N PHE A 102 3.79 17.77 5.23
CA PHE A 102 2.99 18.14 4.07
C PHE A 102 3.65 19.26 3.25
N ASN A 103 4.16 20.31 3.92
CA ASN A 103 4.85 21.41 3.26
C ASN A 103 6.14 20.93 2.57
N GLN A 104 6.91 20.03 3.19
CA GLN A 104 8.09 19.42 2.55
C GLN A 104 7.73 18.70 1.26
N LEU A 105 6.60 17.95 1.22
CA LEU A 105 6.11 17.33 0.00
C LEU A 105 5.76 18.36 -1.08
N ALA A 106 5.12 19.47 -0.69
CA ALA A 106 4.79 20.55 -1.61
C ALA A 106 6.05 21.24 -2.17
N GLU A 107 7.08 21.46 -1.36
CA GLU A 107 8.37 22.06 -1.76
C GLU A 107 9.10 21.22 -2.81
N ILE A 108 8.98 19.90 -2.76
CA ILE A 108 9.54 19.00 -3.79
C ILE A 108 8.60 18.78 -5.00
N GLY A 109 7.52 19.57 -5.09
CA GLY A 109 6.61 19.58 -6.25
C GLY A 109 5.50 18.54 -6.18
N GLN A 110 5.27 17.88 -5.04
CA GLN A 110 4.12 16.99 -4.86
C GLN A 110 2.89 17.77 -4.39
N HIS A 111 1.72 17.29 -4.76
CA HIS A 111 0.45 17.91 -4.39
C HIS A 111 -0.49 16.84 -3.80
N PRO A 112 -0.30 16.43 -2.52
CA PRO A 112 -1.21 15.49 -1.87
C PRO A 112 -2.64 16.02 -1.85
N LYS A 113 -3.62 15.15 -2.05
CA LYS A 113 -5.03 15.52 -2.19
C LYS A 113 -5.62 16.18 -0.94
N GLU A 114 -5.13 15.79 0.21
CA GLU A 114 -5.60 16.29 1.49
C GLU A 114 -4.48 16.26 2.54
N LYS A 115 -4.62 17.14 3.54
CA LYS A 115 -3.68 17.26 4.65
C LYS A 115 -4.17 16.39 5.81
N ALA A 116 -3.95 15.08 5.68
CA ALA A 116 -4.25 14.09 6.71
C ALA A 116 -3.00 13.27 7.01
N ASP A 117 -2.84 12.84 8.27
CA ASP A 117 -1.68 12.05 8.72
C ASP A 117 -1.37 10.90 7.77
N THR A 118 -2.37 10.06 7.50
CA THR A 118 -2.20 8.86 6.68
C THR A 118 -1.82 9.17 5.24
N VAL A 119 -2.44 10.20 4.62
CA VAL A 119 -2.12 10.60 3.24
C VAL A 119 -0.73 11.19 3.17
N THR A 120 -0.37 12.07 4.11
CA THR A 120 0.97 12.68 4.17
C THR A 120 2.05 11.62 4.34
N ILE A 121 1.86 10.66 5.24
CA ILE A 121 2.78 9.54 5.45
C ILE A 121 2.88 8.63 4.21
N LEU A 122 1.74 8.31 3.58
CA LEU A 122 1.72 7.50 2.37
C LEU A 122 2.51 8.13 1.22
N GLU A 123 2.32 9.43 0.98
CA GLU A 123 3.03 10.15 -0.08
C GLU A 123 4.52 10.38 0.26
N ASN A 124 4.83 10.60 1.53
CA ASN A 124 6.23 10.68 1.98
C ASN A 124 6.97 9.34 1.78
N LEU A 125 6.36 8.22 2.17
CA LEU A 125 6.89 6.88 1.86
C LEU A 125 7.00 6.65 0.35
N GLY A 126 6.00 7.07 -0.40
CA GLY A 126 5.96 6.97 -1.86
C GLY A 126 7.08 7.74 -2.54
N HIS A 127 7.45 8.91 -2.03
CA HIS A 127 8.57 9.70 -2.52
C HIS A 127 9.90 8.94 -2.40
N PHE A 128 10.25 8.47 -1.21
CA PHE A 128 11.49 7.72 -1.00
C PHE A 128 11.49 6.35 -1.69
N LEU A 129 10.31 5.75 -1.87
CA LEU A 129 10.15 4.55 -2.68
C LEU A 129 10.47 4.82 -4.16
N ASP A 130 10.01 5.94 -4.70
CA ASP A 130 10.31 6.35 -6.08
C ASP A 130 11.79 6.65 -6.26
N GLU A 131 12.41 7.37 -5.32
CA GLU A 131 13.87 7.64 -5.34
C GLU A 131 14.69 6.34 -5.37
N GLU A 132 14.36 5.36 -4.52
CA GLU A 132 15.09 4.10 -4.48
C GLU A 132 14.85 3.26 -5.75
N ASN A 133 13.64 3.27 -6.30
CA ASN A 133 13.35 2.66 -7.60
C ASN A 133 14.17 3.31 -8.73
N ASP A 134 14.21 4.65 -8.76
CA ASP A 134 14.95 5.39 -9.78
C ASP A 134 16.45 5.14 -9.66
N ARG A 135 17.02 5.10 -8.46
CA ARG A 135 18.41 4.76 -8.23
C ARG A 135 18.77 3.42 -8.88
N ILE A 136 18.02 2.36 -8.57
CA ILE A 136 18.27 1.02 -9.10
C ILE A 136 18.06 1.00 -10.63
N TYR A 137 17.00 1.67 -11.11
CA TYR A 137 16.71 1.76 -12.53
C TYR A 137 17.88 2.37 -13.30
N TYR A 138 18.41 3.53 -12.86
CA TYR A 138 19.52 4.20 -13.54
C TYR A 138 20.83 3.43 -13.46
N GLU A 139 21.09 2.69 -12.38
CA GLU A 139 22.27 1.81 -12.25
C GLU A 139 22.22 0.58 -13.16
N LYS A 140 21.03 0.08 -13.48
CA LYS A 140 20.84 -1.23 -14.12
C LYS A 140 20.30 -1.17 -15.55
N ARG A 141 19.71 -0.06 -15.99
CA ARG A 141 18.99 0.04 -17.28
C ARG A 141 19.82 -0.33 -18.51
N ASP A 142 21.13 -0.15 -18.46
CA ASP A 142 22.03 -0.45 -19.58
C ASP A 142 22.45 -1.93 -19.62
N LYS A 143 22.14 -2.69 -18.56
CA LYS A 143 22.51 -4.11 -18.40
C LYS A 143 21.33 -5.06 -18.57
N TYR A 144 20.11 -4.59 -18.42
CA TYR A 144 18.90 -5.41 -18.42
C TYR A 144 17.86 -4.88 -19.40
N SER A 145 17.09 -5.79 -20.00
CA SER A 145 15.93 -5.40 -20.82
C SER A 145 14.84 -4.72 -19.97
N LYS A 146 13.94 -3.98 -20.62
CA LYS A 146 12.81 -3.30 -19.95
C LYS A 146 11.87 -4.25 -19.20
N ARG A 147 11.83 -5.53 -19.56
CA ARG A 147 11.03 -6.54 -18.85
C ARG A 147 11.74 -7.07 -17.62
N GLU A 148 13.05 -7.28 -17.73
CA GLU A 148 13.88 -7.83 -16.65
C GLU A 148 14.12 -6.81 -15.55
N ILE A 149 14.30 -5.53 -15.89
CA ILE A 149 14.65 -4.48 -14.92
C ILE A 149 13.60 -4.35 -13.81
N SER A 150 12.33 -4.57 -14.09
CA SER A 150 11.27 -4.54 -13.05
C SER A 150 11.43 -5.65 -12.01
N LYS A 151 11.96 -6.81 -12.42
CA LYS A 151 12.27 -7.92 -11.51
C LYS A 151 13.52 -7.61 -10.68
N VAL A 152 14.56 -7.09 -11.33
CA VAL A 152 15.81 -6.66 -10.67
C VAL A 152 15.53 -5.59 -9.61
N ILE A 153 14.70 -4.60 -9.93
CA ILE A 153 14.29 -3.58 -8.96
C ILE A 153 13.59 -4.23 -7.77
N ALA A 154 12.66 -5.15 -7.99
CA ALA A 154 11.96 -5.85 -6.91
C ALA A 154 12.90 -6.64 -5.99
N GLU A 155 13.95 -7.24 -6.54
CA GLU A 155 14.94 -8.03 -5.80
C GLU A 155 15.97 -7.17 -5.05
N GLU A 156 16.31 -5.98 -5.58
CA GLU A 156 17.33 -5.09 -5.00
C GLU A 156 16.76 -3.93 -4.18
N LEU A 157 15.43 -3.76 -4.15
CA LEU A 157 14.78 -2.67 -3.43
C LEU A 157 15.07 -2.74 -1.92
N ASN A 158 15.72 -1.70 -1.39
CA ASN A 158 16.06 -1.65 0.02
C ASN A 158 14.95 -0.97 0.83
N ILE A 159 13.97 -1.78 1.28
CA ILE A 159 12.82 -1.31 2.06
C ILE A 159 13.26 -0.63 3.35
N GLN A 160 14.26 -1.15 4.05
CA GLN A 160 14.77 -0.55 5.28
C GLN A 160 15.31 0.86 5.05
N LYS A 161 16.01 1.08 3.94
CA LYS A 161 16.49 2.40 3.55
C LYS A 161 15.33 3.35 3.25
N VAL A 162 14.32 2.90 2.53
CA VAL A 162 13.09 3.68 2.26
C VAL A 162 12.43 4.10 3.56
N LEU A 163 12.20 3.16 4.48
CA LEU A 163 11.58 3.43 5.78
C LEU A 163 12.41 4.39 6.64
N ASN A 164 13.72 4.18 6.72
CA ASN A 164 14.62 5.05 7.50
C ASN A 164 14.65 6.49 6.97
N ASN A 165 14.69 6.67 5.65
CA ASN A 165 14.67 8.00 5.05
C ASN A 165 13.33 8.70 5.27
N SER A 166 12.22 7.97 5.11
CA SER A 166 10.87 8.49 5.32
C SER A 166 10.65 8.90 6.77
N ALA A 167 10.99 8.03 7.71
CA ALA A 167 10.70 8.24 9.13
C ALA A 167 11.66 9.23 9.83
N LYS A 168 12.69 9.69 9.14
CA LYS A 168 13.75 10.55 9.72
C LYS A 168 13.23 11.80 10.43
N TYR A 169 12.16 12.38 9.91
CA TYR A 169 11.56 13.62 10.42
C TYR A 169 10.16 13.42 10.99
N TRP A 170 9.69 12.17 11.14
CA TRP A 170 8.38 11.91 11.72
C TRP A 170 8.41 12.10 13.22
N ASP A 171 7.43 12.85 13.72
CA ASP A 171 7.21 13.07 15.14
C ASP A 171 5.77 12.73 15.52
N GLY A 172 5.60 12.06 16.65
CA GLY A 172 4.30 11.60 17.15
C GLY A 172 4.24 10.12 17.43
N GLY A 173 3.05 9.63 17.76
CA GLY A 173 2.79 8.22 18.01
C GLY A 173 2.20 7.53 16.77
N TYR A 174 2.85 6.48 16.28
CA TYR A 174 2.36 5.73 15.13
C TYR A 174 2.69 4.25 15.19
N VAL A 175 1.82 3.45 14.64
CA VAL A 175 2.06 2.05 14.28
C VAL A 175 1.37 1.79 12.95
N MET A 176 2.07 1.15 12.04
CA MET A 176 1.56 0.89 10.70
C MET A 176 2.07 -0.43 10.14
N CYS A 177 1.26 -0.99 9.24
CA CYS A 177 1.64 -2.08 8.35
C CYS A 177 1.52 -1.62 6.91
N GLY A 178 2.44 -2.03 6.06
CA GLY A 178 2.41 -1.73 4.65
C GLY A 178 2.80 -2.92 3.79
N MET A 179 2.32 -2.92 2.55
CA MET A 179 2.67 -3.90 1.52
C MET A 179 3.02 -3.18 0.23
N PHE A 180 4.01 -3.70 -0.47
CA PHE A 180 4.40 -3.22 -1.79
C PHE A 180 3.83 -4.13 -2.88
N GLY A 181 3.63 -3.58 -4.07
CA GLY A 181 3.05 -4.34 -5.19
C GLY A 181 3.92 -5.48 -5.72
N HIS A 182 5.18 -5.57 -5.32
CA HIS A 182 6.07 -6.68 -5.66
C HIS A 182 6.05 -7.83 -4.63
N GLY A 183 5.34 -7.66 -3.50
CA GLY A 183 5.13 -8.73 -2.53
C GLY A 183 5.79 -8.51 -1.16
N ASP A 184 6.68 -7.53 -1.02
CA ASP A 184 7.28 -7.21 0.28
C ASP A 184 6.29 -6.51 1.21
N ALA A 185 6.49 -6.68 2.51
CA ALA A 185 5.70 -6.05 3.56
C ALA A 185 6.57 -5.57 4.71
N PHE A 186 6.01 -4.64 5.50
CA PHE A 186 6.67 -4.14 6.70
C PHE A 186 5.68 -3.85 7.82
N VAL A 187 6.20 -3.84 9.03
CA VAL A 187 5.56 -3.25 10.20
C VAL A 187 6.51 -2.19 10.74
N LEU A 188 5.99 -1.00 11.02
CA LEU A 188 6.76 0.11 11.55
C LEU A 188 6.03 0.72 12.74
N ARG A 189 6.77 0.99 13.82
CA ARG A 189 6.28 1.62 15.04
C ARG A 189 7.12 2.84 15.37
N ASP A 190 6.52 3.82 16.03
CA ASP A 190 7.24 4.99 16.54
C ASP A 190 8.37 4.58 17.50
N PRO A 191 9.51 5.29 17.47
CA PRO A 191 10.70 4.93 18.25
C PRO A 191 10.49 5.04 19.78
N SER A 192 9.51 5.84 20.20
CA SER A 192 9.16 6.01 21.61
C SER A 192 8.16 4.96 22.12
N GLY A 193 7.61 4.13 21.24
CA GLY A 193 6.67 3.09 21.59
C GLY A 193 5.33 3.62 22.11
N ILE A 194 4.90 4.79 21.67
CA ILE A 194 3.64 5.43 22.11
C ILE A 194 2.44 4.59 21.71
N ARG A 195 2.46 4.05 20.48
CA ARG A 195 1.38 3.16 20.02
C ARG A 195 1.73 1.70 20.29
N PRO A 196 0.76 0.88 20.75
CA PRO A 196 0.96 -0.56 20.84
C PRO A 196 1.10 -1.17 19.45
N ALA A 197 2.00 -2.17 19.33
CA ALA A 197 2.20 -2.96 18.11
C ALA A 197 2.00 -4.42 18.38
#